data_ec40310a7a345bf26dcce49365fbf92f
#
_entry.id   ec40310a7a345bf26dcce49365fbf92f
#
_cell.length_a   1.000
_cell.length_b   1.000
_cell.length_c   1.000
_cell.angle_alpha   90.00
_cell.angle_beta   90.00
_cell.angle_gamma   90.00
#
_symmetry.space_group_name_H-M   'P 1'
#
loop_
_entity.id
_entity.type
_entity.pdbx_description
1 polymer ?
#
loop_
_entity_poly.entity_id
_entity_poly.type
_entity_poly.pdbx_seq_one_letter_code
_entity_poly.pdbx_strand_id
1 'polypeptide(L)'
;NAENPFVLNHVIPGDEDDILIREDKTPNSLGAVLCSGQELNSPDKLLDLIKEKKIKALYVMEDDIASLDDKLNEVLKSIEVLIVHSTNYNKTTELAHVVFGSSTYAEKHGTMVNFQGRIQRIRPAVATEEMDRALDGMKMSRWDKFGTKFDRWQQGKKFDSKPSWKIIAMLLNQFDVKIQY
;
A
#
# COMPACT_ATOMS: atom_id res chain seq x y z
N ASN A 1 -9.85 17.69 -13.84
CA ASN A 1 -8.78 17.12 -14.68
C ASN A 1 -7.49 17.16 -13.87
N ALA A 2 -7.08 16.03 -13.30
CA ALA A 2 -5.76 15.90 -12.71
C ALA A 2 -4.79 15.56 -13.85
N GLU A 3 -4.26 16.60 -14.52
CA GLU A 3 -3.26 16.42 -15.57
C GLU A 3 -1.94 15.85 -15.00
N ASN A 4 -1.70 16.02 -13.69
CA ASN A 4 -0.57 15.44 -12.98
C ASN A 4 -1.00 15.05 -11.56
N PRO A 5 -1.36 13.81 -11.27
CA PRO A 5 -1.61 13.38 -9.91
C PRO A 5 -0.32 13.52 -9.09
N PHE A 6 -0.44 14.13 -7.90
CA PHE A 6 0.67 14.18 -6.97
C PHE A 6 0.86 12.81 -6.32
N VAL A 7 2.05 12.27 -6.39
CA VAL A 7 2.44 11.04 -5.72
C VAL A 7 3.48 11.37 -4.66
N LEU A 8 3.12 11.16 -3.41
CA LEU A 8 4.06 11.17 -2.29
C LEU A 8 4.51 9.74 -2.04
N ASN A 9 5.79 9.52 -2.13
CA ASN A 9 6.44 8.34 -1.60
C ASN A 9 7.56 8.85 -0.69
N HIS A 10 7.31 8.89 0.61
CA HIS A 10 8.32 9.31 1.54
C HIS A 10 9.25 8.15 1.90
N VAL A 11 10.52 8.46 2.03
CA VAL A 11 11.56 7.56 2.46
C VAL A 11 11.75 7.71 3.97
N ILE A 12 11.80 6.60 4.68
CA ILE A 12 12.19 6.62 6.10
C ILE A 12 13.71 6.70 6.15
N PRO A 13 14.29 7.86 6.52
CA PRO A 13 15.74 8.00 6.58
C PRO A 13 16.31 7.29 7.80
N GLY A 14 17.57 6.92 7.72
CA GLY A 14 18.30 6.33 8.82
C GLY A 14 19.80 6.35 8.56
N ASP A 15 20.57 5.79 9.49
CA ASP A 15 22.01 5.73 9.35
C ASP A 15 22.42 4.90 8.12
N GLU A 16 23.51 5.31 7.48
CA GLU A 16 24.14 4.62 6.36
C GLU A 16 25.56 4.23 6.73
N ASP A 17 26.01 3.09 6.22
CA ASP A 17 27.40 2.67 6.28
C ASP A 17 27.91 2.27 4.88
N ASP A 18 29.19 2.08 4.74
CA ASP A 18 29.82 1.74 3.46
C ASP A 18 29.61 0.26 3.04
N ILE A 19 28.96 -0.56 3.87
CA ILE A 19 28.95 -2.02 3.70
C ILE A 19 27.51 -2.55 3.45
N LEU A 20 26.60 -2.32 4.36
CA LEU A 20 25.30 -3.02 4.41
C LEU A 20 24.11 -2.11 4.68
N ILE A 21 24.31 -1.07 5.48
CA ILE A 21 23.25 -0.20 5.95
C ILE A 21 23.03 0.91 4.93
N ARG A 22 21.81 1.07 4.45
CA ARG A 22 21.41 2.14 3.53
C ARG A 22 20.61 3.20 4.28
N GLU A 23 20.75 4.45 3.86
CA GLU A 23 19.98 5.57 4.37
C GLU A 23 18.46 5.34 4.19
N ASP A 24 18.06 4.86 3.01
CA ASP A 24 16.67 4.52 2.74
C ASP A 24 16.29 3.20 3.42
N LYS A 25 15.41 3.30 4.43
CA LYS A 25 14.85 2.14 5.15
C LYS A 25 13.56 1.61 4.52
N THR A 26 13.10 2.22 3.44
CA THR A 26 11.86 1.83 2.76
C THR A 26 12.15 0.73 1.72
N PRO A 27 11.54 -0.44 1.81
CA PRO A 27 11.97 -1.62 1.05
C PRO A 27 11.67 -1.56 -0.46
N ASN A 28 10.84 -0.63 -0.94
CA ASN A 28 10.37 -0.60 -2.33
C ASN A 28 10.35 0.81 -2.95
N SER A 29 11.17 1.74 -2.47
CA SER A 29 11.21 3.12 -2.96
C SER A 29 11.47 3.18 -4.46
N LEU A 30 12.45 2.39 -4.95
CA LEU A 30 12.75 2.32 -6.39
C LEU A 30 11.56 1.76 -7.19
N GLY A 31 10.86 0.77 -6.67
CA GLY A 31 9.65 0.23 -7.31
C GLY A 31 8.53 1.26 -7.41
N ALA A 32 8.34 2.06 -6.38
CA ALA A 32 7.36 3.13 -6.38
C ALA A 32 7.69 4.21 -7.43
N VAL A 33 8.95 4.63 -7.54
CA VAL A 33 9.43 5.57 -8.56
C VAL A 33 9.22 5.01 -9.97
N LEU A 34 9.61 3.75 -10.20
CA LEU A 34 9.45 3.11 -11.51
C LEU A 34 7.98 2.98 -11.93
N CYS A 35 7.09 2.65 -11.00
CA CYS A 35 5.67 2.49 -11.29
C CYS A 35 4.95 3.83 -11.47
N SER A 36 5.29 4.84 -10.68
CA SER A 36 4.66 6.17 -10.77
C SER A 36 5.20 7.01 -11.92
N GLY A 37 6.41 6.74 -12.40
CA GLY A 37 7.13 7.59 -13.34
C GLY A 37 7.47 8.98 -12.78
N GLN A 38 7.39 9.15 -11.46
CA GLN A 38 7.65 10.41 -10.77
C GLN A 38 8.77 10.23 -9.74
N GLU A 39 9.52 11.30 -9.52
CA GLU A 39 10.47 11.38 -8.42
C GLU A 39 9.76 11.38 -7.06
N LEU A 40 10.50 11.03 -6.02
CA LEU A 40 10.01 11.12 -4.65
C LEU A 40 9.73 12.57 -4.29
N ASN A 41 8.57 12.82 -3.69
CA ASN A 41 8.20 14.14 -3.22
C ASN A 41 8.29 14.19 -1.69
N SER A 42 8.66 15.36 -1.16
CA SER A 42 8.72 15.57 0.29
C SER A 42 7.32 15.75 0.90
N PRO A 43 7.15 15.42 2.18
CA PRO A 43 5.95 15.75 2.94
C PRO A 43 5.62 17.25 2.97
N ASP A 44 6.64 18.12 2.98
CA ASP A 44 6.46 19.59 2.94
C ASP A 44 5.74 20.05 1.68
N LYS A 45 6.08 19.46 0.53
CA LYS A 45 5.40 19.77 -0.73
C LYS A 45 3.92 19.37 -0.69
N LEU A 46 3.59 18.26 -0.06
CA LEU A 46 2.19 17.85 0.15
C LEU A 46 1.47 18.88 1.04
N LEU A 47 2.10 19.28 2.13
CA LEU A 47 1.59 20.29 3.05
C LEU A 47 1.24 21.60 2.33
N ASP A 48 2.14 22.10 1.49
CA ASP A 48 1.95 23.32 0.72
C ASP A 48 0.79 23.20 -0.27
N LEU A 49 0.73 22.08 -1.02
CA LEU A 49 -0.34 21.85 -1.99
C LEU A 49 -1.73 21.78 -1.34
N ILE A 50 -1.83 21.22 -0.13
CA ILE A 50 -3.10 21.20 0.60
C ILE A 50 -3.47 22.59 1.10
N LYS A 51 -2.52 23.34 1.69
CA LYS A 51 -2.73 24.74 2.13
C LYS A 51 -3.19 25.66 0.99
N GLU A 52 -2.61 25.47 -0.19
CA GLU A 52 -2.98 26.20 -1.41
C GLU A 52 -4.30 25.71 -2.03
N LYS A 53 -4.97 24.73 -1.43
CA LYS A 53 -6.21 24.11 -1.92
C LYS A 53 -6.09 23.52 -3.33
N LYS A 54 -4.89 23.14 -3.72
CA LYS A 54 -4.63 22.44 -5.00
C LYS A 54 -5.00 20.96 -4.94
N ILE A 55 -4.99 20.37 -3.75
CA ILE A 55 -5.43 19.00 -3.49
C ILE A 55 -6.75 19.04 -2.74
N LYS A 56 -7.80 18.49 -3.35
CA LYS A 56 -9.14 18.36 -2.74
C LYS A 56 -9.39 16.96 -2.24
N ALA A 57 -8.84 15.95 -2.92
CA ALA A 57 -8.97 14.56 -2.56
C ALA A 57 -7.58 13.94 -2.41
N LEU A 58 -7.38 13.20 -1.33
CA LEU A 58 -6.14 12.47 -1.06
C LEU A 58 -6.46 10.99 -0.84
N TYR A 59 -5.69 10.15 -1.51
CA TYR A 59 -5.78 8.69 -1.39
C TYR A 59 -4.46 8.18 -0.79
N VAL A 60 -4.51 7.64 0.43
CA VAL A 60 -3.35 7.17 1.18
C VAL A 60 -3.33 5.65 1.21
N MET A 61 -2.20 5.06 0.88
CA MET A 61 -2.05 3.60 0.84
C MET A 61 -0.98 3.15 1.83
N GLU A 62 -1.42 2.46 2.88
CA GLU A 62 -0.57 1.76 3.86
C GLU A 62 0.48 2.66 4.52
N ASP A 63 0.14 3.92 4.74
CA ASP A 63 1.00 4.91 5.36
C ASP A 63 0.26 5.71 6.43
N ASP A 64 1.00 6.22 7.42
CA ASP A 64 0.51 7.09 8.48
C ASP A 64 1.10 8.51 8.37
N ILE A 65 0.69 9.21 7.31
CA ILE A 65 1.19 10.55 7.00
C ILE A 65 0.85 11.59 8.07
N ALA A 66 -0.24 11.41 8.82
CA ALA A 66 -0.61 12.31 9.92
C ALA A 66 0.36 12.20 11.12
N SER A 67 1.11 11.11 11.21
CA SER A 67 2.13 10.91 12.25
C SER A 67 3.49 11.49 11.89
N LEU A 68 3.71 11.87 10.62
CA LEU A 68 5.00 12.40 10.16
C LEU A 68 5.28 13.81 10.71
N ASP A 69 4.25 14.66 10.77
CA ASP A 69 4.35 16.04 11.25
C ASP A 69 2.98 16.50 11.79
N ASP A 70 2.98 17.20 12.91
CA ASP A 70 1.77 17.77 13.51
C ASP A 70 1.10 18.79 12.56
N LYS A 71 1.87 19.48 11.72
CA LYS A 71 1.33 20.39 10.70
C LYS A 71 0.55 19.64 9.62
N LEU A 72 1.04 18.46 9.20
CA LEU A 72 0.31 17.58 8.28
C LEU A 72 -1.00 17.10 8.91
N ASN A 73 -0.96 16.69 10.17
CA ASN A 73 -2.17 16.29 10.91
C ASN A 73 -3.24 17.39 10.87
N GLU A 74 -2.86 18.64 11.17
CA GLU A 74 -3.80 19.75 11.17
C GLU A 74 -4.36 20.08 9.77
N VAL A 75 -3.51 20.03 8.75
CA VAL A 75 -3.91 20.38 7.38
C VAL A 75 -4.80 19.30 6.77
N LEU A 76 -4.56 18.01 7.10
CA LEU A 76 -5.38 16.89 6.63
C LEU A 76 -6.84 16.99 7.09
N LYS A 77 -7.13 17.64 8.22
CA LYS A 77 -8.49 17.92 8.68
C LYS A 77 -9.28 18.83 7.73
N SER A 78 -8.60 19.61 6.88
CA SER A 78 -9.21 20.53 5.94
C SER A 78 -9.45 19.95 4.54
N ILE A 79 -9.01 18.73 4.28
CA ILE A 79 -9.20 18.06 2.99
C ILE A 79 -10.68 17.67 2.80
N GLU A 80 -11.22 17.90 1.59
CA GLU A 80 -12.61 17.58 1.28
C GLU A 80 -12.86 16.06 1.29
N VAL A 81 -11.91 15.27 0.78
CA VAL A 81 -12.01 13.80 0.74
C VAL A 81 -10.67 13.18 1.10
N LEU A 82 -10.64 12.40 2.17
CA LEU A 82 -9.50 11.59 2.58
C LEU A 82 -9.91 10.10 2.60
N ILE A 83 -9.28 9.33 1.73
CA ILE A 83 -9.47 7.88 1.63
C ILE A 83 -8.19 7.20 2.04
N VAL A 84 -8.28 6.20 2.91
CA VAL A 84 -7.10 5.54 3.46
C VAL A 84 -7.22 4.02 3.33
N HIS A 85 -6.18 3.37 2.81
CA HIS A 85 -5.96 1.95 3.03
C HIS A 85 -5.02 1.77 4.21
N SER A 86 -5.41 0.95 5.18
CA SER A 86 -4.54 0.66 6.30
C SER A 86 -4.71 -0.76 6.81
N THR A 87 -3.64 -1.29 7.36
CA THR A 87 -3.61 -2.61 8.02
C THR A 87 -3.99 -2.52 9.50
N ASN A 88 -3.98 -1.33 10.06
CA ASN A 88 -4.27 -1.03 11.46
C ASN A 88 -4.80 0.40 11.62
N TYR A 89 -5.41 0.67 12.77
CA TYR A 89 -5.81 2.03 13.12
C TYR A 89 -4.57 2.88 13.44
N ASN A 90 -4.55 4.11 12.90
CA ASN A 90 -3.48 5.09 13.08
C ASN A 90 -4.05 6.51 12.98
N LYS A 91 -3.22 7.54 13.19
CA LYS A 91 -3.66 8.95 13.16
C LYS A 91 -4.28 9.36 11.83
N THR A 92 -3.79 8.84 10.71
CA THR A 92 -4.36 9.15 9.39
C THR A 92 -5.74 8.51 9.21
N THR A 93 -5.95 7.29 9.71
CA THR A 93 -7.27 6.64 9.65
C THR A 93 -8.31 7.34 10.51
N GLU A 94 -7.90 7.96 11.63
CA GLU A 94 -8.80 8.75 12.49
C GLU A 94 -9.36 9.98 11.78
N LEU A 95 -8.59 10.55 10.84
CA LEU A 95 -9.00 11.71 10.05
C LEU A 95 -9.74 11.32 8.75
N ALA A 96 -9.73 10.06 8.38
CA ALA A 96 -10.23 9.60 7.09
C ALA A 96 -11.75 9.63 6.98
N HIS A 97 -12.26 10.04 5.82
CA HIS A 97 -13.66 9.95 5.48
C HIS A 97 -14.06 8.51 5.11
N VAL A 98 -13.12 7.77 4.50
CA VAL A 98 -13.31 6.36 4.13
C VAL A 98 -12.03 5.59 4.48
N VAL A 99 -12.19 4.45 5.16
CA VAL A 99 -11.09 3.54 5.49
C VAL A 99 -11.36 2.18 4.88
N PHE A 100 -10.39 1.67 4.12
CA PHE A 100 -10.37 0.30 3.65
C PHE A 100 -9.34 -0.51 4.45
N GLY A 101 -9.78 -1.60 5.07
CA GLY A 101 -8.88 -2.57 5.69
C GLY A 101 -8.09 -3.32 4.63
N SER A 102 -6.76 -3.19 4.62
CA SER A 102 -5.88 -3.88 3.69
C SER A 102 -5.10 -5.01 4.35
N SER A 103 -4.68 -5.99 3.53
CA SER A 103 -3.80 -7.06 3.97
C SER A 103 -2.40 -6.54 4.29
N THR A 104 -1.77 -7.12 5.30
CA THR A 104 -0.37 -6.86 5.61
C THR A 104 0.56 -7.41 4.53
N TYR A 105 1.86 -7.05 4.59
CA TYR A 105 2.85 -7.62 3.66
C TYR A 105 2.97 -9.14 3.77
N ALA A 106 2.68 -9.72 4.93
CA ALA A 106 2.70 -11.16 5.15
C ALA A 106 1.48 -11.90 4.58
N GLU A 107 0.41 -11.19 4.24
CA GLU A 107 -0.87 -11.72 3.77
C GLU A 107 -1.12 -11.48 2.28
N LYS A 108 -0.22 -10.79 1.59
CA LYS A 108 -0.40 -10.44 0.17
C LYS A 108 0.74 -10.92 -0.69
N HIS A 109 0.46 -11.10 -1.97
CA HIS A 109 1.48 -11.29 -2.99
C HIS A 109 1.66 -9.98 -3.77
N GLY A 110 2.84 -9.81 -4.32
CA GLY A 110 3.20 -8.62 -5.07
C GLY A 110 4.62 -8.70 -5.61
N THR A 111 5.08 -7.59 -6.13
CA THR A 111 6.43 -7.45 -6.65
C THR A 111 7.10 -6.26 -5.99
N MET A 112 8.33 -6.42 -5.56
CA MET A 112 9.16 -5.36 -5.00
C MET A 112 10.43 -5.21 -5.82
N VAL A 113 10.95 -3.99 -5.84
CA VAL A 113 12.23 -3.67 -6.48
C VAL A 113 13.17 -3.16 -5.40
N ASN A 114 14.27 -3.87 -5.17
CA ASN A 114 15.25 -3.44 -4.19
C ASN A 114 16.10 -2.26 -4.72
N PHE A 115 16.94 -1.69 -3.86
CA PHE A 115 17.81 -0.56 -4.20
C PHE A 115 18.78 -0.84 -5.37
N GLN A 116 19.10 -2.10 -5.67
CA GLN A 116 19.94 -2.50 -6.79
C GLN A 116 19.15 -2.71 -8.10
N GLY A 117 17.85 -2.45 -8.11
CA GLY A 117 17.00 -2.70 -9.28
C GLY A 117 16.56 -4.16 -9.46
N ARG A 118 16.84 -5.04 -8.47
CA ARG A 118 16.40 -6.43 -8.54
C ARG A 118 14.91 -6.53 -8.27
N ILE A 119 14.17 -7.06 -9.24
CA ILE A 119 12.74 -7.34 -9.13
C ILE A 119 12.55 -8.67 -8.40
N GLN A 120 11.79 -8.67 -7.32
CA GLN A 120 11.52 -9.84 -6.50
C GLN A 120 10.03 -9.98 -6.22
N ARG A 121 9.53 -11.20 -6.42
CA ARG A 121 8.15 -11.53 -6.06
C ARG A 121 8.07 -11.88 -4.59
N ILE A 122 7.18 -11.20 -3.86
CA ILE A 122 6.76 -11.60 -2.52
C ILE A 122 5.58 -12.56 -2.60
N ARG A 123 5.59 -13.55 -1.70
CA ARG A 123 4.51 -14.51 -1.53
C ARG A 123 3.97 -14.38 -0.11
N PRO A 124 2.66 -14.53 0.08
CA PRO A 124 2.09 -14.48 1.42
C PRO A 124 2.60 -15.63 2.27
N ALA A 125 2.94 -15.30 3.52
CA ALA A 125 3.28 -16.27 4.55
C ALA A 125 2.04 -16.67 5.36
N VAL A 126 0.99 -15.84 5.35
CA VAL A 126 -0.25 -16.02 6.07
C VAL A 126 -1.41 -16.04 5.08
N ALA A 127 -2.26 -17.07 5.15
CA ALA A 127 -3.42 -17.18 4.28
C ALA A 127 -4.62 -16.39 4.84
N THR A 128 -5.25 -15.58 3.98
CA THR A 128 -6.52 -14.91 4.26
C THR A 128 -7.69 -15.72 3.68
N GLU A 129 -8.93 -15.41 4.09
CA GLU A 129 -10.13 -16.00 3.48
C GLU A 129 -10.21 -15.74 1.97
N GLU A 130 -9.76 -14.58 1.55
CA GLU A 130 -9.72 -14.20 0.14
C GLU A 130 -8.80 -15.10 -0.67
N MET A 131 -7.65 -15.45 -0.11
CA MET A 131 -6.70 -16.37 -0.76
C MET A 131 -7.26 -17.78 -0.85
N ASP A 132 -7.91 -18.28 0.19
CA ASP A 132 -8.52 -19.59 0.18
C ASP A 132 -9.60 -19.68 -0.90
N ARG A 133 -10.46 -18.66 -1.02
CA ARG A 133 -11.48 -18.59 -2.08
C ARG A 133 -10.86 -18.57 -3.49
N ALA A 134 -9.80 -17.79 -3.68
CA ALA A 134 -9.11 -17.75 -4.95
C ALA A 134 -8.46 -19.08 -5.33
N LEU A 135 -7.87 -19.77 -4.35
CA LEU A 135 -7.24 -21.08 -4.55
C LEU A 135 -8.23 -22.18 -4.84
N ASP A 136 -9.41 -22.16 -4.22
CA ASP A 136 -10.46 -23.16 -4.48
C ASP A 136 -11.03 -23.05 -5.90
N GLY A 137 -11.02 -21.86 -6.48
CA GLY A 137 -11.40 -21.61 -7.88
C GLY A 137 -10.34 -21.98 -8.92
N MET A 138 -9.09 -22.14 -8.52
CA MET A 138 -7.99 -22.45 -9.44
C MET A 138 -7.82 -23.96 -9.63
N LYS A 139 -7.61 -24.39 -10.90
CA LYS A 139 -7.16 -25.76 -11.25
C LYS A 139 -5.66 -25.88 -10.96
N MET A 140 -5.30 -25.85 -9.70
CA MET A 140 -3.91 -26.01 -9.28
C MET A 140 -3.53 -27.45 -9.09
N SER A 141 -2.24 -27.77 -9.28
CA SER A 141 -1.73 -29.10 -8.98
C SER A 141 -1.91 -29.43 -7.49
N ARG A 142 -1.95 -30.72 -7.16
CA ARG A 142 -2.07 -31.16 -5.75
C ARG A 142 -0.94 -30.58 -4.87
N TRP A 143 0.25 -30.39 -5.44
CA TRP A 143 1.41 -29.81 -4.75
C TRP A 143 1.24 -28.31 -4.52
N ASP A 144 0.71 -27.58 -5.48
CA ASP A 144 0.48 -26.14 -5.34
C ASP A 144 -0.62 -25.86 -4.31
N LYS A 145 -1.68 -26.67 -4.31
CA LYS A 145 -2.73 -26.60 -3.27
C LYS A 145 -2.22 -27.03 -1.89
N PHE A 146 -1.22 -27.91 -1.86
CA PHE A 146 -0.63 -28.43 -0.63
C PHE A 146 0.19 -27.36 0.09
N GLY A 147 0.96 -26.55 -0.62
CA GLY A 147 1.74 -25.44 -0.04
C GLY A 147 0.88 -24.34 0.59
N THR A 148 -0.38 -24.22 0.16
CA THR A 148 -1.30 -23.17 0.64
C THR A 148 -2.36 -23.68 1.62
N LYS A 149 -2.84 -24.93 1.47
CA LYS A 149 -3.75 -25.57 2.45
C LYS A 149 -3.03 -26.09 3.69
N PHE A 150 -1.71 -26.19 3.65
CA PHE A 150 -0.89 -26.72 4.74
C PHE A 150 -0.44 -25.73 5.78
N ASP A 151 -0.85 -24.48 5.69
CA ASP A 151 -0.94 -23.67 6.90
C ASP A 151 -2.03 -24.23 7.84
N ARG A 152 -2.05 -25.57 7.97
CA ARG A 152 -2.79 -26.32 9.00
C ARG A 152 -2.47 -25.84 10.42
N TRP A 153 -1.39 -25.10 10.57
CA TRP A 153 -1.00 -24.45 11.80
C TRP A 153 -1.85 -23.20 12.09
N GLN A 154 -2.50 -22.62 11.08
CA GLN A 154 -3.48 -21.56 11.28
C GLN A 154 -4.89 -22.15 11.51
N GLN A 155 -5.06 -22.81 12.63
CA GLN A 155 -6.40 -23.25 13.10
C GLN A 155 -7.24 -22.09 13.65
N GLY A 156 -6.83 -20.83 13.42
CA GLY A 156 -7.51 -19.63 13.88
C GLY A 156 -8.52 -19.08 12.88
N LYS A 157 -9.33 -18.14 13.34
CA LYS A 157 -10.23 -17.36 12.49
C LYS A 157 -9.40 -16.57 11.47
N LYS A 158 -9.60 -16.87 10.19
CA LYS A 158 -9.00 -16.08 9.10
C LYS A 158 -9.74 -14.77 8.95
N PHE A 159 -9.00 -13.75 8.57
CA PHE A 159 -9.57 -12.44 8.31
C PHE A 159 -9.84 -12.28 6.81
N ASP A 160 -10.97 -11.64 6.47
CA ASP A 160 -11.30 -11.27 5.09
C ASP A 160 -10.61 -9.94 4.73
N SER A 161 -9.28 -9.91 4.80
CA SER A 161 -8.47 -8.79 4.36
C SER A 161 -8.11 -8.94 2.88
N LYS A 162 -8.10 -7.83 2.16
CA LYS A 162 -7.78 -7.80 0.72
C LYS A 162 -6.50 -7.03 0.47
N PRO A 163 -5.64 -7.51 -0.44
CA PRO A 163 -4.48 -6.73 -0.85
C PRO A 163 -4.91 -5.41 -1.50
N SER A 164 -4.16 -4.35 -1.27
CA SER A 164 -4.48 -2.99 -1.74
C SER A 164 -4.73 -2.91 -3.24
N TRP A 165 -3.94 -3.64 -4.05
CA TRP A 165 -4.13 -3.70 -5.49
C TRP A 165 -5.51 -4.25 -5.89
N LYS A 166 -6.05 -5.21 -5.13
CA LYS A 166 -7.37 -5.78 -5.39
C LYS A 166 -8.49 -4.80 -5.02
N ILE A 167 -8.33 -4.07 -3.92
CA ILE A 167 -9.28 -3.01 -3.53
C ILE A 167 -9.32 -1.96 -4.63
N ILE A 168 -8.16 -1.53 -5.14
CA ILE A 168 -8.08 -0.58 -6.26
C ILE A 168 -8.76 -1.14 -7.52
N ALA A 169 -8.49 -2.41 -7.88
CA ALA A 169 -9.12 -3.04 -9.03
C ALA A 169 -10.66 -3.09 -8.89
N MET A 170 -11.15 -3.38 -7.69
CA MET A 170 -12.59 -3.35 -7.40
C MET A 170 -13.18 -1.95 -7.54
N LEU A 171 -12.48 -0.92 -7.05
CA LEU A 171 -12.90 0.48 -7.20
C LEU A 171 -12.91 0.90 -8.67
N LEU A 172 -11.88 0.59 -9.43
CA LEU A 172 -11.79 0.93 -10.86
C LEU A 172 -12.90 0.26 -11.68
N ASN A 173 -13.28 -0.97 -11.33
CA ASN A 173 -14.42 -1.63 -11.96
C ASN A 173 -15.76 -0.86 -11.76
N GLN A 174 -15.92 -0.11 -10.68
CA GLN A 174 -17.11 0.74 -10.47
C GLN A 174 -17.13 1.95 -11.43
N PHE A 175 -15.98 2.30 -11.99
CA PHE A 175 -15.82 3.36 -12.99
C PHE A 175 -15.70 2.81 -14.42
N ASP A 176 -16.09 1.56 -14.65
CA ASP A 176 -15.98 0.86 -15.94
C ASP A 176 -14.54 0.72 -16.47
N VAL A 177 -13.54 0.92 -15.61
CA VAL A 177 -12.13 0.72 -15.94
C VAL A 177 -11.74 -0.73 -15.65
N LYS A 178 -11.55 -1.52 -16.70
CA LYS A 178 -11.10 -2.92 -16.57
C LYS A 178 -9.59 -2.98 -16.52
N ILE A 179 -9.04 -3.53 -15.45
CA ILE A 179 -7.62 -3.88 -15.34
C ILE A 179 -7.46 -5.34 -15.72
N GLN A 180 -6.56 -5.64 -16.64
CA GLN A 180 -6.08 -7.00 -16.91
C GLN A 180 -4.86 -7.25 -16.03
N TYR A 181 -4.88 -8.29 -15.21
CA TYR A 181 -3.79 -8.71 -14.31
C TYR A 181 -3.61 -10.22 -14.33
#